data_5ee6302a1da3c538c935e81ed6624729
#
_entry.id   5ee6302a1da3c538c935e81ed6624729
#
_cell.length_a   1.000
_cell.length_b   1.000
_cell.length_c   1.000
_cell.angle_alpha   90.00
_cell.angle_beta   90.00
_cell.angle_gamma   90.00
#
_symmetry.space_group_name_H-M   'P 1'
#
loop_
_entity.id
_entity.type
_entity.pdbx_description
1 polymer ?
#
loop_
_entity_poly.entity_id
_entity_poly.type
_entity_poly.pdbx_seq_one_letter_code
_entity_poly.pdbx_strand_id
1 'polypeptide(L)'
;MRAFHRANPDDWRACRAMLEAEWGYDRYGGVCHIIPNAGVCALAMCYGAGDFARTVEIATMCSWDTDCNAGNVGTILGVACGLEGLPAHYRDPINDEIVLSGISGYLNILDIPSYAWELARWGYLLRGEPVPEEVSGRVREGEVYFDFSLPGSTHGLRFACDVPTCARLRDGSVLLDRMVRGQKAKLFYKPFWRRADFSDERYMPVFSPRAYPGQQVEMRLRYEKLAGELLILTPYVRNSLSGAEISLSPTLLDASDEDVALRFVLPEVDGGLIDEIGVRIESAAPGKFALSGTLRPTLLHIWGPARYTLRPALLKKEFGSVIPFSHNHGAWDLEGGRLTLLCEKEAQAFTGNYFMRNCQLTAHITPRNGTQALVALRAQGARRGYYAGLYGAGRAAIMVMHEGEMRLLAQMPLDWVLDREYTLHLRAQGDRLTLTVDGKTLEATDGSLAYGMAGYAMFAMGRADFGDLTIHEFTSDEEE
;
A
#
# COMPACT_ATOMS: atom_id res chain seq x y z
N MET A 1 20.06 -12.07 34.42
CA MET A 1 19.87 -13.04 33.31
C MET A 1 21.05 -14.00 33.15
N ARG A 2 22.24 -13.56 32.66
CA ARG A 2 23.39 -14.46 32.37
C ARG A 2 23.85 -15.31 33.56
N ALA A 3 23.88 -14.76 34.78
CA ALA A 3 24.26 -15.53 35.97
C ALA A 3 23.22 -16.60 36.32
N PHE A 4 21.95 -16.25 36.25
CA PHE A 4 20.86 -17.19 36.47
C PHE A 4 20.84 -18.32 35.42
N HIS A 5 20.99 -17.97 34.12
CA HIS A 5 21.08 -18.95 33.04
C HIS A 5 22.23 -19.94 33.23
N ARG A 6 23.42 -19.47 33.65
CA ARG A 6 24.56 -20.37 33.93
C ARG A 6 24.26 -21.36 35.07
N ALA A 7 23.47 -20.95 36.05
CA ALA A 7 23.09 -21.81 37.16
C ALA A 7 21.91 -22.75 36.84
N ASN A 8 21.05 -22.35 35.87
CA ASN A 8 19.85 -23.06 35.47
C ASN A 8 19.73 -23.07 33.93
N PRO A 9 20.60 -23.81 33.20
CA PRO A 9 20.72 -23.66 31.73
C PRO A 9 19.50 -24.14 30.95
N ASP A 10 18.68 -25.03 31.51
CA ASP A 10 17.55 -25.65 30.83
C ASP A 10 16.18 -25.12 31.29
N ASP A 11 16.15 -24.33 32.38
CA ASP A 11 14.90 -23.85 32.99
C ASP A 11 14.67 -22.34 32.79
N TRP A 12 14.20 -21.98 31.61
CA TRP A 12 13.82 -20.59 31.31
C TRP A 12 12.59 -20.14 32.13
N ARG A 13 11.72 -21.07 32.56
CA ARG A 13 10.53 -20.75 33.35
C ARG A 13 10.91 -20.33 34.78
N ALA A 14 11.89 -20.97 35.39
CA ALA A 14 12.45 -20.52 36.66
C ALA A 14 13.09 -19.11 36.53
N CYS A 15 13.77 -18.85 35.41
CA CYS A 15 14.31 -17.52 35.12
C CYS A 15 13.17 -16.48 34.97
N ARG A 16 12.06 -16.84 34.31
CA ARG A 16 10.87 -15.99 34.19
C ARG A 16 10.25 -15.69 35.54
N ALA A 17 10.14 -16.70 36.43
CA ALA A 17 9.62 -16.52 37.78
C ALA A 17 10.50 -15.59 38.64
N MET A 18 11.84 -15.73 38.55
CA MET A 18 12.77 -14.80 39.18
C MET A 18 12.59 -13.38 38.66
N LEU A 19 12.47 -13.22 37.31
CA LEU A 19 12.23 -11.93 36.71
C LEU A 19 10.94 -11.28 37.22
N GLU A 20 9.86 -12.05 37.36
CA GLU A 20 8.59 -11.57 37.89
C GLU A 20 8.73 -11.11 39.35
N ALA A 21 9.39 -11.90 40.21
CA ALA A 21 9.57 -11.59 41.63
C ALA A 21 10.42 -10.34 41.87
N GLU A 22 11.44 -10.08 41.02
CA GLU A 22 12.39 -9.00 41.26
C GLU A 22 12.11 -7.75 40.41
N TRP A 23 11.57 -7.91 39.19
CA TRP A 23 11.47 -6.89 38.16
C TRP A 23 10.12 -6.86 37.42
N GLY A 24 9.08 -7.42 38.04
CA GLY A 24 7.75 -7.56 37.46
C GLY A 24 6.95 -6.25 37.38
N TYR A 25 5.79 -6.33 36.75
CA TYR A 25 4.86 -5.19 36.56
C TYR A 25 4.18 -4.74 37.86
N ASP A 26 4.25 -5.52 38.94
CA ASP A 26 3.87 -5.12 40.28
C ASP A 26 4.78 -4.01 40.82
N ARG A 27 6.04 -3.97 40.38
CA ARG A 27 7.04 -2.98 40.77
C ARG A 27 7.20 -1.87 39.73
N TYR A 28 7.04 -2.19 38.48
CA TYR A 28 7.16 -1.27 37.33
C TYR A 28 5.81 -1.20 36.64
N GLY A 29 4.95 -0.29 37.11
CA GLY A 29 3.59 -0.14 36.61
C GLY A 29 3.50 0.24 35.13
N GLY A 30 2.40 -0.16 34.51
CA GLY A 30 2.11 0.08 33.10
C GLY A 30 1.99 -1.23 32.29
N VAL A 31 1.55 -1.12 31.05
CA VAL A 31 1.26 -2.30 30.19
C VAL A 31 2.51 -2.75 29.43
N CYS A 32 3.44 -1.82 29.15
CA CYS A 32 4.62 -2.06 28.29
C CYS A 32 5.87 -1.42 28.90
N HIS A 33 6.12 -1.65 30.20
CA HIS A 33 7.27 -1.03 30.86
C HIS A 33 8.58 -1.65 30.38
N ILE A 34 9.56 -0.78 29.99
CA ILE A 34 10.82 -1.20 29.37
C ILE A 34 11.64 -2.19 30.23
N ILE A 35 11.62 -2.06 31.57
CA ILE A 35 12.44 -2.90 32.47
C ILE A 35 12.00 -4.37 32.42
N PRO A 36 10.73 -4.74 32.72
CA PRO A 36 10.29 -6.13 32.58
C PRO A 36 10.40 -6.64 31.13
N ASN A 37 10.07 -5.80 30.13
CA ASN A 37 10.16 -6.20 28.72
C ASN A 37 11.59 -6.47 28.27
N ALA A 38 12.55 -5.60 28.59
CA ALA A 38 13.97 -5.86 28.33
C ALA A 38 14.48 -7.10 29.05
N GLY A 39 13.94 -7.38 30.25
CA GLY A 39 14.21 -8.62 31.00
C GLY A 39 13.76 -9.86 30.24
N VAL A 40 12.55 -9.85 29.64
CA VAL A 40 12.02 -10.93 28.81
C VAL A 40 12.88 -11.13 27.56
N CYS A 41 13.22 -10.06 26.85
CA CYS A 41 14.10 -10.13 25.68
C CYS A 41 15.46 -10.75 26.04
N ALA A 42 16.09 -10.29 27.13
CA ALA A 42 17.36 -10.83 27.59
C ALA A 42 17.27 -12.32 28.02
N LEU A 43 16.16 -12.72 28.67
CA LEU A 43 15.87 -14.10 28.99
C LEU A 43 15.77 -14.95 27.71
N ALA A 44 14.92 -14.54 26.76
CA ALA A 44 14.70 -15.26 25.53
C ALA A 44 16.01 -15.43 24.71
N MET A 45 16.81 -14.38 24.62
CA MET A 45 18.14 -14.43 23.97
C MET A 45 19.11 -15.40 24.65
N CYS A 46 19.08 -15.50 26.00
CA CYS A 46 19.94 -16.43 26.73
C CYS A 46 19.56 -17.89 26.49
N TYR A 47 18.26 -18.20 26.57
CA TYR A 47 17.75 -19.58 26.50
C TYR A 47 17.41 -20.05 25.06
N GLY A 48 17.30 -19.13 24.14
CA GLY A 48 17.12 -19.41 22.70
C GLY A 48 18.40 -19.88 22.01
N ALA A 49 19.58 -19.58 22.61
CA ALA A 49 20.89 -20.03 22.15
C ALA A 49 21.21 -19.73 20.67
N GLY A 50 20.67 -18.64 20.12
CA GLY A 50 20.87 -18.25 18.73
C GLY A 50 19.88 -18.90 17.75
N ASP A 51 19.00 -19.80 18.19
CA ASP A 51 17.93 -20.34 17.37
C ASP A 51 16.77 -19.33 17.30
N PHE A 52 16.36 -18.97 16.08
CA PHE A 52 15.31 -17.99 15.84
C PHE A 52 13.97 -18.43 16.44
N ALA A 53 13.49 -19.62 16.06
CA ALA A 53 12.19 -20.13 16.48
C ALA A 53 12.10 -20.22 17.99
N ARG A 54 13.09 -20.88 18.61
CA ARG A 54 13.14 -21.07 20.06
C ARG A 54 13.19 -19.74 20.82
N THR A 55 13.91 -18.75 20.32
CA THR A 55 14.01 -17.44 20.97
C THR A 55 12.67 -16.69 20.91
N VAL A 56 12.02 -16.67 19.74
CA VAL A 56 10.70 -16.04 19.56
C VAL A 56 9.63 -16.75 20.40
N GLU A 57 9.63 -18.09 20.43
CA GLU A 57 8.72 -18.88 21.24
C GLU A 57 8.86 -18.58 22.75
N ILE A 58 10.09 -18.55 23.27
CA ILE A 58 10.34 -18.22 24.68
C ILE A 58 9.86 -16.80 24.99
N ALA A 59 10.18 -15.82 24.16
CA ALA A 59 9.73 -14.43 24.35
C ALA A 59 8.20 -14.35 24.42
N THR A 60 7.51 -15.01 23.50
CA THR A 60 6.05 -15.06 23.43
C THR A 60 5.45 -15.76 24.65
N MET A 61 6.02 -16.90 25.07
CA MET A 61 5.54 -17.67 26.20
C MET A 61 5.78 -17.01 27.56
N CYS A 62 6.59 -15.97 27.65
CA CYS A 62 6.77 -15.16 28.85
C CYS A 62 5.53 -14.32 29.22
N SER A 63 4.56 -14.16 28.35
CA SER A 63 3.25 -13.51 28.55
C SER A 63 3.29 -12.02 28.90
N TRP A 64 4.40 -11.34 28.76
CA TRP A 64 4.54 -9.91 28.96
C TRP A 64 4.82 -9.21 27.62
N ASP A 65 3.87 -8.37 27.16
CA ASP A 65 4.00 -7.59 25.93
C ASP A 65 4.55 -8.46 24.77
N THR A 66 3.82 -9.54 24.51
CA THR A 66 4.33 -10.67 23.69
C THR A 66 4.68 -10.28 22.26
N ASP A 67 3.91 -9.40 21.65
CA ASP A 67 4.11 -8.91 20.28
C ASP A 67 5.37 -8.03 20.17
N CYS A 68 5.53 -7.05 21.06
CA CYS A 68 6.71 -6.19 21.08
C CYS A 68 7.98 -6.98 21.40
N ASN A 69 7.94 -7.84 22.42
CA ASN A 69 9.11 -8.63 22.82
C ASN A 69 9.51 -9.66 21.76
N ALA A 70 8.55 -10.35 21.15
CA ALA A 70 8.81 -11.26 20.03
C ALA A 70 9.35 -10.51 18.81
N GLY A 71 8.80 -9.32 18.49
CA GLY A 71 9.30 -8.46 17.44
C GLY A 71 10.75 -8.00 17.65
N ASN A 72 11.09 -7.59 18.90
CA ASN A 72 12.45 -7.16 19.24
C ASN A 72 13.46 -8.30 19.09
N VAL A 73 13.21 -9.46 19.68
CA VAL A 73 14.16 -10.60 19.58
C VAL A 73 14.19 -11.17 18.17
N GLY A 74 13.04 -11.20 17.48
CA GLY A 74 12.93 -11.64 16.09
C GLY A 74 13.75 -10.78 15.16
N THR A 75 13.73 -9.45 15.33
CA THR A 75 14.57 -8.53 14.56
C THR A 75 16.07 -8.80 14.79
N ILE A 76 16.50 -8.94 16.06
CA ILE A 76 17.88 -9.20 16.40
C ILE A 76 18.35 -10.54 15.81
N LEU A 77 17.57 -11.61 16.01
CA LEU A 77 17.91 -12.94 15.51
C LEU A 77 17.83 -13.02 13.99
N GLY A 78 16.84 -12.37 13.36
CA GLY A 78 16.70 -12.32 11.91
C GLY A 78 17.94 -11.71 11.23
N VAL A 79 18.49 -10.63 11.79
CA VAL A 79 19.75 -10.04 11.31
C VAL A 79 20.93 -10.98 11.57
N ALA A 80 20.95 -11.68 12.69
CA ALA A 80 22.07 -12.58 13.04
C ALA A 80 22.09 -13.88 12.23
N CYS A 81 20.94 -14.49 11.93
CA CYS A 81 20.85 -15.78 11.25
C CYS A 81 20.59 -15.66 9.73
N GLY A 82 20.19 -14.47 9.24
CA GLY A 82 19.86 -14.25 7.84
C GLY A 82 18.61 -15.02 7.38
N LEU A 83 18.28 -14.93 6.08
CA LEU A 83 17.10 -15.59 5.51
C LEU A 83 17.09 -17.10 5.67
N GLU A 84 18.26 -17.74 5.60
CA GLU A 84 18.38 -19.19 5.73
C GLU A 84 18.06 -19.70 7.14
N GLY A 85 18.26 -18.86 8.17
CA GLY A 85 17.92 -19.16 9.55
C GLY A 85 16.46 -18.91 9.93
N LEU A 86 15.64 -18.37 9.03
CA LEU A 86 14.22 -18.10 9.26
C LEU A 86 13.36 -19.29 8.80
N PRO A 87 12.73 -20.04 9.71
CA PRO A 87 11.86 -21.16 9.31
C PRO A 87 10.65 -20.70 8.47
N ALA A 88 10.30 -21.50 7.47
CA ALA A 88 9.21 -21.19 6.53
C ALA A 88 7.86 -20.92 7.22
N HIS A 89 7.56 -21.62 8.32
CA HIS A 89 6.29 -21.43 9.07
C HIS A 89 6.14 -20.04 9.72
N TYR A 90 7.22 -19.25 9.85
CA TYR A 90 7.15 -17.83 10.23
C TYR A 90 6.98 -16.92 9.01
N ARG A 91 7.50 -17.31 7.84
CA ARG A 91 7.48 -16.49 6.62
C ARG A 91 6.19 -16.68 5.80
N ASP A 92 5.80 -17.93 5.57
CA ASP A 92 4.70 -18.27 4.67
C ASP A 92 3.36 -17.61 5.05
N PRO A 93 2.94 -17.57 6.34
CA PRO A 93 1.69 -16.92 6.71
C PRO A 93 1.70 -15.39 6.52
N ILE A 94 2.88 -14.76 6.58
CA ILE A 94 3.04 -13.30 6.40
C ILE A 94 2.99 -12.94 4.92
N ASN A 95 3.44 -13.85 4.03
CA ASN A 95 3.45 -13.68 2.58
C ASN A 95 4.15 -12.39 2.12
N ASP A 96 5.22 -11.99 2.82
CA ASP A 96 5.95 -10.72 2.63
C ASP A 96 5.11 -9.44 2.77
N GLU A 97 3.88 -9.49 3.24
CA GLU A 97 3.00 -8.32 3.33
C GLU A 97 3.24 -7.49 4.58
N ILE A 98 3.29 -6.16 4.42
CA ILE A 98 3.31 -5.18 5.51
C ILE A 98 2.09 -4.27 5.35
N VAL A 99 1.31 -4.13 6.44
CA VAL A 99 0.15 -3.26 6.52
C VAL A 99 0.36 -2.20 7.59
N LEU A 100 0.16 -0.94 7.22
CA LEU A 100 0.28 0.23 8.09
C LEU A 100 -1.05 0.97 8.18
N SER A 101 -1.15 1.96 9.09
CA SER A 101 -2.38 2.72 9.34
C SER A 101 -2.15 4.24 9.36
N GLY A 102 -1.24 4.74 8.54
CA GLY A 102 -0.97 6.18 8.41
C GLY A 102 -2.01 6.92 7.56
N ILE A 103 -2.03 8.23 7.66
CA ILE A 103 -2.89 9.10 6.80
C ILE A 103 -2.44 9.09 5.33
N SER A 104 -1.24 8.65 5.04
CA SER A 104 -0.76 8.42 3.68
C SER A 104 -1.13 7.02 3.22
N GLY A 105 -2.40 6.82 2.85
CA GLY A 105 -2.99 5.51 2.54
C GLY A 105 -2.25 4.69 1.49
N TYR A 106 -1.56 5.34 0.55
CA TYR A 106 -0.70 4.69 -0.45
C TYR A 106 0.49 3.93 0.19
N LEU A 107 1.05 4.46 1.28
CA LEU A 107 2.18 3.87 2.01
C LEU A 107 1.74 2.78 3.00
N ASN A 108 0.44 2.54 3.15
CA ASN A 108 -0.09 1.56 4.08
C ASN A 108 -0.07 0.12 3.54
N ILE A 109 0.27 -0.07 2.26
CA ILE A 109 0.47 -1.38 1.64
C ILE A 109 1.91 -1.44 1.14
N LEU A 110 2.72 -2.25 1.78
CA LEU A 110 4.12 -2.49 1.43
C LEU A 110 4.41 -3.99 1.38
N ASP A 111 5.58 -4.36 0.89
CA ASP A 111 6.11 -5.72 0.99
C ASP A 111 7.52 -5.72 1.58
N ILE A 112 7.86 -6.80 2.27
CA ILE A 112 9.12 -6.94 3.01
C ILE A 112 10.35 -6.81 2.09
N PRO A 113 10.43 -7.47 0.92
CA PRO A 113 11.57 -7.32 0.03
C PRO A 113 11.80 -5.89 -0.44
N SER A 114 10.76 -5.19 -0.91
CA SER A 114 10.88 -3.78 -1.33
C SER A 114 11.29 -2.87 -0.18
N TYR A 115 10.74 -3.10 1.01
CA TYR A 115 11.11 -2.33 2.20
C TYR A 115 12.55 -2.60 2.65
N ALA A 116 13.04 -3.84 2.53
CA ALA A 116 14.43 -4.17 2.82
C ALA A 116 15.41 -3.44 1.89
N TRP A 117 15.10 -3.33 0.58
CA TRP A 117 15.90 -2.55 -0.37
C TRP A 117 15.89 -1.05 -0.03
N GLU A 118 14.74 -0.52 0.38
CA GLU A 118 14.63 0.88 0.81
C GLU A 118 15.45 1.15 2.07
N LEU A 119 15.43 0.25 3.06
CA LEU A 119 16.29 0.35 4.24
C LEU A 119 17.78 0.30 3.89
N ALA A 120 18.18 -0.57 2.96
CA ALA A 120 19.55 -0.62 2.47
C ALA A 120 19.95 0.71 1.80
N ARG A 121 19.10 1.28 0.95
CA ARG A 121 19.29 2.59 0.32
C ARG A 121 19.51 3.68 1.38
N TRP A 122 18.65 3.75 2.38
CA TRP A 122 18.78 4.72 3.47
C TRP A 122 20.07 4.54 4.27
N GLY A 123 20.53 3.31 4.47
CA GLY A 123 21.78 3.01 5.12
C GLY A 123 22.98 3.68 4.42
N TYR A 124 23.05 3.62 3.10
CA TYR A 124 24.09 4.30 2.31
C TYR A 124 23.96 5.81 2.38
N LEU A 125 22.73 6.35 2.21
CA LEU A 125 22.48 7.78 2.26
C LEU A 125 22.85 8.40 3.62
N LEU A 126 22.49 7.73 4.74
CA LEU A 126 22.83 8.20 6.09
C LEU A 126 24.33 8.21 6.35
N ARG A 127 25.10 7.35 5.70
CA ARG A 127 26.57 7.33 5.77
C ARG A 127 27.23 8.33 4.84
N GLY A 128 26.46 9.00 3.97
CA GLY A 128 27.00 9.86 2.92
C GLY A 128 27.75 9.08 1.82
N GLU A 129 27.44 7.79 1.67
CA GLU A 129 28.05 6.91 0.68
C GLU A 129 27.16 6.84 -0.59
N PRO A 130 27.75 6.68 -1.79
CA PRO A 130 26.97 6.47 -3.00
C PRO A 130 26.18 5.15 -2.91
N VAL A 131 24.92 5.19 -3.29
CA VAL A 131 24.06 4.00 -3.32
C VAL A 131 24.47 3.11 -4.50
N PRO A 132 24.86 1.85 -4.29
CA PRO A 132 25.19 0.93 -5.39
C PRO A 132 24.02 0.75 -6.35
N GLU A 133 24.31 0.53 -7.64
CA GLU A 133 23.30 0.31 -8.68
C GLU A 133 22.39 -0.89 -8.36
N GLU A 134 22.95 -1.92 -7.76
CA GLU A 134 22.20 -3.09 -7.30
C GLU A 134 21.08 -2.73 -6.32
N VAL A 135 21.27 -1.74 -5.47
CA VAL A 135 20.24 -1.24 -4.53
C VAL A 135 19.34 -0.21 -5.19
N SER A 136 19.94 0.82 -5.84
CA SER A 136 19.18 1.92 -6.44
C SER A 136 18.26 1.46 -7.56
N GLY A 137 18.65 0.46 -8.34
CA GLY A 137 17.85 -0.11 -9.42
C GLY A 137 16.58 -0.87 -8.95
N ARG A 138 16.50 -1.21 -7.65
CA ARG A 138 15.35 -1.92 -7.07
C ARG A 138 14.39 -1.02 -6.29
N VAL A 139 14.78 0.20 -5.99
CA VAL A 139 13.92 1.19 -5.30
C VAL A 139 13.35 2.15 -6.34
N ARG A 140 12.06 2.00 -6.64
CA ARG A 140 11.35 2.78 -7.67
C ARG A 140 10.18 3.52 -7.06
N GLU A 141 10.39 4.80 -6.76
CA GLU A 141 9.37 5.65 -6.14
C GLU A 141 8.14 5.77 -7.05
N GLY A 142 6.96 5.49 -6.53
CA GLY A 142 5.68 5.59 -7.24
C GLY A 142 5.34 4.42 -8.15
N GLU A 143 6.21 3.42 -8.25
CA GLU A 143 6.00 2.22 -9.04
C GLU A 143 5.80 0.98 -8.15
N VAL A 144 5.23 -0.08 -8.71
CA VAL A 144 5.27 -1.41 -8.13
C VAL A 144 6.35 -2.19 -8.89
N TYR A 145 7.41 -2.60 -8.19
CA TYR A 145 8.53 -3.30 -8.81
C TYR A 145 8.97 -4.49 -7.96
N PHE A 146 8.63 -5.69 -8.40
CA PHE A 146 8.92 -6.95 -7.73
C PHE A 146 9.82 -7.79 -8.63
N ASP A 147 11.08 -7.97 -8.26
CA ASP A 147 12.07 -8.69 -9.06
C ASP A 147 12.30 -10.14 -8.62
N PHE A 148 11.68 -10.57 -7.53
CA PHE A 148 11.79 -11.93 -6.96
C PHE A 148 13.23 -12.43 -6.78
N SER A 149 14.20 -11.52 -6.64
CA SER A 149 15.62 -11.84 -6.54
C SER A 149 16.02 -12.40 -5.17
N LEU A 150 15.29 -12.03 -4.11
CA LEU A 150 15.54 -12.56 -2.77
C LEU A 150 14.95 -13.97 -2.63
N PRO A 151 15.72 -14.94 -2.11
CA PRO A 151 15.27 -16.33 -1.99
C PRO A 151 13.95 -16.47 -1.23
N GLY A 152 12.96 -17.12 -1.87
CA GLY A 152 11.63 -17.36 -1.32
C GLY A 152 10.75 -16.12 -1.20
N SER A 153 11.12 -14.98 -1.83
CA SER A 153 10.26 -13.80 -1.86
C SER A 153 8.99 -14.06 -2.67
N THR A 154 7.86 -13.58 -2.15
CA THR A 154 6.55 -13.63 -2.80
C THR A 154 6.06 -12.23 -3.17
N HIS A 155 6.60 -11.17 -2.55
CA HIS A 155 6.13 -9.79 -2.67
C HIS A 155 4.60 -9.63 -2.47
N GLY A 156 4.01 -10.48 -1.62
CA GLY A 156 2.56 -10.47 -1.39
C GLY A 156 1.73 -11.02 -2.55
N LEU A 157 2.33 -11.70 -3.53
CA LEU A 157 1.56 -12.41 -4.56
C LEU A 157 0.67 -13.46 -3.93
N ARG A 158 -0.57 -13.52 -4.40
CA ARG A 158 -1.59 -14.45 -3.94
C ARG A 158 -1.94 -15.46 -5.00
N PHE A 159 -2.42 -16.60 -4.53
CA PHE A 159 -2.80 -17.71 -5.38
C PHE A 159 -4.23 -18.16 -5.04
N ALA A 160 -5.00 -18.49 -6.07
CA ALA A 160 -6.30 -19.13 -5.93
C ALA A 160 -6.46 -20.24 -7.00
N CYS A 161 -7.14 -21.31 -6.64
CA CYS A 161 -7.42 -22.42 -7.55
C CYS A 161 -8.81 -22.98 -7.29
N ASP A 162 -9.58 -23.21 -8.34
CA ASP A 162 -10.92 -23.80 -8.25
C ASP A 162 -10.88 -25.29 -7.87
N VAL A 163 -9.79 -25.98 -8.20
CA VAL A 163 -9.57 -27.39 -7.85
C VAL A 163 -8.21 -27.51 -7.13
N PRO A 164 -8.16 -27.55 -5.79
CA PRO A 164 -6.91 -27.49 -5.01
C PRO A 164 -5.87 -28.56 -5.34
N THR A 165 -6.27 -29.64 -5.99
CA THR A 165 -5.35 -30.73 -6.38
C THR A 165 -4.66 -30.50 -7.73
N CYS A 166 -5.13 -29.56 -8.56
CA CYS A 166 -4.56 -29.34 -9.89
C CYS A 166 -3.46 -28.27 -9.93
N ALA A 167 -3.39 -27.41 -8.92
CA ALA A 167 -2.33 -26.43 -8.79
C ALA A 167 -2.17 -25.96 -7.34
N ARG A 168 -0.95 -25.54 -6.96
CA ARG A 168 -0.64 -24.97 -5.64
C ARG A 168 0.53 -24.00 -5.72
N LEU A 169 0.54 -23.01 -4.84
CA LEU A 169 1.69 -22.14 -4.64
C LEU A 169 2.67 -22.79 -3.63
N ARG A 170 3.93 -22.87 -4.01
CA ARG A 170 4.99 -23.36 -3.14
C ARG A 170 6.33 -22.71 -3.51
N ASP A 171 7.06 -22.22 -2.50
CA ASP A 171 8.38 -21.62 -2.66
C ASP A 171 8.38 -20.52 -3.76
N GLY A 172 7.36 -19.63 -3.76
CA GLY A 172 7.19 -18.56 -4.74
C GLY A 172 6.82 -19.03 -6.16
N SER A 173 6.54 -20.32 -6.38
CA SER A 173 6.21 -20.88 -7.69
C SER A 173 4.85 -21.57 -7.69
N VAL A 174 4.11 -21.49 -8.79
CA VAL A 174 2.88 -22.24 -9.00
C VAL A 174 3.25 -23.61 -9.57
N LEU A 175 3.01 -24.65 -8.80
CA LEU A 175 3.14 -26.04 -9.23
C LEU A 175 1.82 -26.48 -9.86
N LEU A 176 1.86 -26.88 -11.13
CA LEU A 176 0.74 -27.45 -11.87
C LEU A 176 0.83 -28.98 -11.80
N ASP A 177 -0.22 -29.63 -11.36
CA ASP A 177 -0.29 -31.08 -11.19
C ASP A 177 -1.53 -31.65 -11.89
N ARG A 178 -1.31 -32.20 -13.08
CA ARG A 178 -2.36 -32.82 -13.89
C ARG A 178 -3.58 -31.94 -14.16
N MET A 179 -3.34 -30.65 -14.39
CA MET A 179 -4.39 -29.69 -14.73
C MET A 179 -5.02 -30.04 -16.08
N VAL A 180 -6.34 -30.13 -16.13
CA VAL A 180 -7.10 -30.43 -17.33
C VAL A 180 -7.97 -29.26 -17.75
N ARG A 181 -8.48 -29.33 -18.99
CA ARG A 181 -9.37 -28.32 -19.55
C ARG A 181 -10.57 -28.05 -18.63
N GLY A 182 -10.84 -26.77 -18.39
CA GLY A 182 -11.92 -26.30 -17.53
C GLY A 182 -11.53 -26.02 -16.08
N GLN A 183 -10.35 -26.49 -15.64
CA GLN A 183 -9.78 -26.11 -14.35
C GLN A 183 -9.02 -24.80 -14.48
N LYS A 184 -9.09 -23.97 -13.44
CA LYS A 184 -8.50 -22.63 -13.41
C LYS A 184 -7.72 -22.39 -12.12
N ALA A 185 -6.59 -21.74 -12.28
CA ALA A 185 -5.85 -21.15 -11.17
C ALA A 185 -5.57 -19.68 -11.48
N LYS A 186 -5.23 -18.91 -10.45
CA LYS A 186 -4.89 -17.49 -10.55
C LYS A 186 -3.65 -17.22 -9.73
N LEU A 187 -2.74 -16.42 -10.29
CA LEU A 187 -1.65 -15.80 -9.57
C LEU A 187 -1.83 -14.29 -9.71
N PHE A 188 -1.88 -13.56 -8.60
CA PHE A 188 -2.22 -12.14 -8.65
C PHE A 188 -1.58 -11.34 -7.52
N TYR A 189 -1.37 -10.06 -7.81
CA TYR A 189 -1.05 -9.00 -6.85
C TYR A 189 -2.33 -8.27 -6.45
N LYS A 190 -2.41 -7.86 -5.17
CA LYS A 190 -3.53 -7.09 -4.63
C LYS A 190 -3.07 -5.65 -4.34
N PRO A 191 -3.19 -4.72 -5.31
CA PRO A 191 -2.72 -3.34 -5.16
C PRO A 191 -3.59 -2.48 -4.24
N PHE A 192 -4.78 -2.97 -3.88
CA PHE A 192 -5.72 -2.28 -3.03
C PHE A 192 -6.47 -3.25 -2.13
N TRP A 193 -6.59 -2.87 -0.86
CA TRP A 193 -7.32 -3.62 0.14
C TRP A 193 -8.50 -2.79 0.63
N ARG A 194 -9.64 -3.41 0.70
CA ARG A 194 -10.81 -2.84 1.36
C ARG A 194 -10.74 -3.18 2.85
N ARG A 195 -11.38 -2.36 3.66
CA ARG A 195 -11.53 -2.67 5.09
C ARG A 195 -12.17 -4.05 5.33
N ALA A 196 -13.09 -4.46 4.45
CA ALA A 196 -13.69 -5.79 4.50
C ALA A 196 -12.71 -6.96 4.28
N ASP A 197 -11.57 -6.71 3.62
CA ASP A 197 -10.51 -7.71 3.42
C ASP A 197 -9.59 -7.86 4.64
N PHE A 198 -9.75 -7.01 5.64
CA PHE A 198 -8.86 -6.88 6.77
C PHE A 198 -9.64 -6.88 8.08
N SER A 199 -9.41 -7.88 8.94
CA SER A 199 -10.19 -8.09 10.16
C SER A 199 -9.75 -7.27 11.37
N ASP A 200 -8.70 -6.44 11.26
CA ASP A 200 -8.20 -5.61 12.35
C ASP A 200 -8.97 -4.29 12.46
N GLU A 201 -9.93 -4.25 13.38
CA GLU A 201 -10.69 -3.04 13.71
C GLU A 201 -9.91 -2.08 14.62
N ARG A 202 -8.89 -2.56 15.33
CA ARG A 202 -8.19 -1.79 16.37
C ARG A 202 -7.37 -0.65 15.81
N TYR A 203 -6.63 -0.89 14.73
CA TYR A 203 -5.74 0.10 14.11
C TYR A 203 -6.40 0.83 12.93
N MET A 204 -7.56 0.36 12.49
CA MET A 204 -8.40 0.99 11.46
C MET A 204 -7.62 1.42 10.21
N PRO A 205 -6.81 0.54 9.58
CA PRO A 205 -6.03 0.91 8.41
C PRO A 205 -6.93 1.30 7.24
N VAL A 206 -6.57 2.35 6.54
CA VAL A 206 -7.23 2.79 5.31
C VAL A 206 -6.19 2.86 4.20
N PHE A 207 -6.56 2.41 3.02
CA PHE A 207 -5.64 2.25 1.91
C PHE A 207 -6.01 3.14 0.74
N SER A 208 -4.99 3.65 0.04
CA SER A 208 -5.10 4.13 -1.34
C SER A 208 -4.48 3.08 -2.26
N PRO A 209 -5.01 2.88 -3.47
CA PRO A 209 -4.45 1.91 -4.40
C PRO A 209 -2.97 2.18 -4.73
N ARG A 210 -2.21 1.09 -4.97
CA ARG A 210 -0.83 1.13 -5.45
C ARG A 210 -0.73 1.11 -6.97
N ALA A 211 -1.84 0.83 -7.66
CA ALA A 211 -1.92 0.79 -9.11
C ALA A 211 -3.25 1.36 -9.61
N TYR A 212 -3.22 2.03 -10.74
CA TYR A 212 -4.34 2.79 -11.28
C TYR A 212 -4.51 2.56 -12.79
N PRO A 213 -5.72 2.78 -13.35
CA PRO A 213 -5.93 2.79 -14.80
C PRO A 213 -4.94 3.68 -15.55
N GLY A 214 -4.56 3.27 -16.75
CA GLY A 214 -3.60 3.95 -17.61
C GLY A 214 -2.14 3.52 -17.42
N GLN A 215 -1.77 2.96 -16.28
CA GLN A 215 -0.41 2.50 -16.02
C GLN A 215 -0.05 1.26 -16.85
N GLN A 216 1.23 1.14 -17.19
CA GLN A 216 1.81 0.00 -17.88
C GLN A 216 2.05 -1.15 -16.90
N VAL A 217 1.87 -2.38 -17.35
CA VAL A 217 2.20 -3.60 -16.59
C VAL A 217 3.11 -4.49 -17.42
N GLU A 218 4.17 -4.96 -16.82
CA GLU A 218 4.97 -6.09 -17.31
C GLU A 218 5.03 -7.16 -16.22
N MET A 219 4.49 -8.35 -16.53
CA MET A 219 4.64 -9.54 -15.70
C MET A 219 5.47 -10.56 -16.46
N ARG A 220 6.60 -10.95 -15.89
CA ARG A 220 7.45 -12.02 -16.44
C ARG A 220 7.31 -13.28 -15.63
N LEU A 221 7.14 -14.40 -16.34
CA LEU A 221 6.97 -15.73 -15.77
C LEU A 221 7.90 -16.69 -16.48
N ARG A 222 8.54 -17.56 -15.72
CA ARG A 222 9.30 -18.68 -16.28
C ARG A 222 8.46 -19.94 -16.18
N TYR A 223 8.27 -20.59 -17.32
CA TYR A 223 7.48 -21.82 -17.43
C TYR A 223 8.38 -23.02 -17.69
N GLU A 224 8.34 -24.00 -16.82
CA GLU A 224 9.02 -25.29 -16.95
C GLU A 224 7.96 -26.38 -17.11
N LYS A 225 7.80 -26.88 -18.34
CA LYS A 225 6.85 -27.93 -18.68
C LYS A 225 7.41 -29.30 -18.34
N LEU A 226 6.67 -30.06 -17.56
CA LEU A 226 7.01 -31.47 -17.26
C LEU A 226 6.23 -32.44 -18.15
N ALA A 227 4.95 -32.19 -18.39
CA ALA A 227 4.09 -33.03 -19.20
C ALA A 227 2.84 -32.27 -19.69
N GLY A 228 2.16 -32.81 -20.70
CA GLY A 228 0.90 -32.31 -21.21
C GLY A 228 1.03 -31.39 -22.43
N GLU A 229 -0.05 -30.69 -22.74
CA GLU A 229 -0.16 -29.80 -23.90
C GLU A 229 -0.13 -28.31 -23.46
N LEU A 230 -0.81 -27.47 -24.22
CA LEU A 230 -0.82 -26.02 -24.11
C LEU A 230 -1.25 -25.49 -22.75
N LEU A 231 -0.44 -24.58 -22.20
CA LEU A 231 -0.77 -23.68 -21.11
C LEU A 231 -1.34 -22.38 -21.66
N ILE A 232 -2.45 -21.90 -21.09
CA ILE A 232 -3.06 -20.63 -21.44
C ILE A 232 -2.86 -19.68 -20.25
N LEU A 233 -2.23 -18.55 -20.51
CA LEU A 233 -2.05 -17.44 -19.55
C LEU A 233 -2.91 -16.26 -20.00
N THR A 234 -3.95 -15.92 -19.24
CA THR A 234 -4.83 -14.79 -19.52
C THR A 234 -4.63 -13.72 -18.46
N PRO A 235 -3.96 -12.58 -18.77
CA PRO A 235 -3.90 -11.47 -17.86
C PRO A 235 -5.30 -10.94 -17.54
N TYR A 236 -5.51 -10.47 -16.31
CA TYR A 236 -6.78 -9.89 -15.90
C TYR A 236 -6.59 -8.81 -14.84
N VAL A 237 -7.58 -7.93 -14.72
CA VAL A 237 -7.74 -7.01 -13.60
C VAL A 237 -9.13 -7.19 -13.00
N ARG A 238 -9.27 -6.91 -11.69
CA ARG A 238 -10.57 -6.96 -11.01
C ARG A 238 -10.93 -5.58 -10.48
N ASN A 239 -12.18 -5.18 -10.72
CA ASN A 239 -12.78 -3.99 -10.14
C ASN A 239 -13.14 -4.26 -8.67
N SER A 240 -12.59 -3.48 -7.75
CA SER A 240 -12.79 -3.64 -6.30
C SER A 240 -14.24 -3.42 -5.86
N LEU A 241 -15.00 -2.57 -6.53
CA LEU A 241 -16.35 -2.18 -6.13
C LEU A 241 -17.40 -3.18 -6.58
N SER A 242 -17.28 -3.66 -7.82
CA SER A 242 -18.23 -4.62 -8.42
C SER A 242 -17.79 -6.07 -8.32
N GLY A 243 -16.49 -6.34 -8.13
CA GLY A 243 -15.91 -7.68 -8.22
C GLY A 243 -15.77 -8.20 -9.66
N ALA A 244 -16.11 -7.39 -10.67
CA ALA A 244 -16.03 -7.80 -12.07
C ALA A 244 -14.57 -7.93 -12.54
N GLU A 245 -14.27 -9.01 -13.26
CA GLU A 245 -12.97 -9.27 -13.87
C GLU A 245 -12.99 -8.85 -15.35
N ILE A 246 -11.97 -8.07 -15.75
CA ILE A 246 -11.70 -7.72 -17.13
C ILE A 246 -10.55 -8.59 -17.60
N SER A 247 -10.82 -9.53 -18.50
CA SER A 247 -9.81 -10.37 -19.12
C SER A 247 -9.16 -9.66 -20.30
N LEU A 248 -7.84 -9.80 -20.41
CA LEU A 248 -7.04 -9.27 -21.50
C LEU A 248 -6.66 -10.37 -22.50
N SER A 249 -5.83 -10.06 -23.48
CA SER A 249 -5.46 -11.04 -24.53
C SER A 249 -4.66 -12.20 -23.95
N PRO A 250 -5.07 -13.46 -24.20
CA PRO A 250 -4.37 -14.63 -23.70
C PRO A 250 -3.06 -14.88 -24.46
N THR A 251 -2.10 -15.49 -23.77
CA THR A 251 -0.86 -16.04 -24.34
C THR A 251 -0.89 -17.55 -24.21
N LEU A 252 -0.51 -18.25 -25.30
CA LEU A 252 -0.46 -19.68 -25.38
C LEU A 252 1.00 -20.14 -25.31
N LEU A 253 1.29 -21.12 -24.45
CA LEU A 253 2.63 -21.67 -24.26
C LEU A 253 2.62 -23.19 -24.50
N ASP A 254 3.50 -23.64 -25.36
CA ASP A 254 3.65 -25.07 -25.70
C ASP A 254 5.02 -25.63 -25.33
N ALA A 255 6.04 -24.80 -25.30
CA ALA A 255 7.39 -25.20 -25.00
C ALA A 255 7.73 -25.16 -23.50
N SER A 256 8.78 -25.88 -23.11
CA SER A 256 9.41 -25.83 -21.80
C SER A 256 10.50 -24.75 -21.77
N ASP A 257 10.83 -24.25 -20.60
CA ASP A 257 11.90 -23.26 -20.35
C ASP A 257 11.73 -21.91 -21.06
N GLU A 258 10.48 -21.50 -21.26
CA GLU A 258 10.19 -20.17 -21.81
C GLU A 258 10.10 -19.10 -20.72
N ASP A 259 10.82 -18.00 -20.94
CA ASP A 259 10.59 -16.74 -20.24
C ASP A 259 9.48 -15.97 -20.98
N VAL A 260 8.33 -15.84 -20.32
CA VAL A 260 7.14 -15.20 -20.88
C VAL A 260 6.98 -13.80 -20.31
N ALA A 261 6.85 -12.81 -21.16
CA ALA A 261 6.52 -11.44 -20.78
C ALA A 261 5.09 -11.10 -21.19
N LEU A 262 4.22 -10.92 -20.22
CA LEU A 262 2.86 -10.40 -20.41
C LEU A 262 2.90 -8.90 -20.22
N ARG A 263 2.59 -8.14 -21.28
CA ARG A 263 2.59 -6.67 -21.26
C ARG A 263 1.21 -6.13 -21.62
N PHE A 264 0.71 -5.21 -20.81
CA PHE A 264 -0.58 -4.57 -21.04
C PHE A 264 -0.67 -3.24 -20.31
N VAL A 265 -1.70 -2.45 -20.65
CA VAL A 265 -2.07 -1.24 -19.94
C VAL A 265 -3.24 -1.55 -19.02
N LEU A 266 -3.22 -1.06 -17.79
CA LEU A 266 -4.35 -1.20 -16.88
C LEU A 266 -5.58 -0.51 -17.48
N PRO A 267 -6.67 -1.26 -17.72
CA PRO A 267 -7.87 -0.70 -18.34
C PRO A 267 -8.60 0.21 -17.36
N GLU A 268 -9.41 1.10 -17.89
CA GLU A 268 -10.41 1.83 -17.12
C GLU A 268 -11.34 0.84 -16.41
N VAL A 269 -11.58 1.09 -15.14
CA VAL A 269 -12.56 0.36 -14.34
C VAL A 269 -13.55 1.36 -13.76
N ASP A 270 -14.83 1.01 -13.76
CA ASP A 270 -15.85 1.89 -13.23
C ASP A 270 -15.62 2.16 -11.73
N GLY A 271 -15.50 3.47 -11.38
CA GLY A 271 -15.11 3.91 -10.04
C GLY A 271 -13.60 3.95 -9.78
N GLY A 272 -12.73 3.60 -10.75
CA GLY A 272 -11.29 3.81 -10.70
C GLY A 272 -10.49 2.92 -9.74
N LEU A 273 -11.11 1.88 -9.13
CA LEU A 273 -10.47 1.05 -8.11
C LEU A 273 -10.21 -0.38 -8.59
N ILE A 274 -8.93 -0.73 -8.71
CA ILE A 274 -8.45 -2.07 -9.06
C ILE A 274 -7.93 -2.75 -7.78
N ASP A 275 -8.39 -3.97 -7.48
CA ASP A 275 -7.94 -4.73 -6.32
C ASP A 275 -7.28 -6.09 -6.64
N GLU A 276 -7.28 -6.51 -7.91
CA GLU A 276 -6.43 -7.61 -8.38
C GLU A 276 -5.84 -7.29 -9.76
N ILE A 277 -4.55 -7.56 -9.90
CA ILE A 277 -3.81 -7.54 -11.16
C ILE A 277 -3.08 -8.87 -11.24
N GLY A 278 -3.39 -9.70 -12.22
CA GLY A 278 -2.83 -11.04 -12.24
C GLY A 278 -2.99 -11.77 -13.55
N VAL A 279 -2.71 -13.05 -13.48
CA VAL A 279 -2.84 -13.99 -14.60
C VAL A 279 -3.70 -15.17 -14.22
N ARG A 280 -4.68 -15.48 -15.04
CA ARG A 280 -5.43 -16.73 -14.99
C ARG A 280 -4.66 -17.79 -15.75
N ILE A 281 -4.54 -18.96 -15.15
CA ILE A 281 -3.77 -20.11 -15.59
C ILE A 281 -4.76 -21.21 -15.94
N GLU A 282 -4.77 -21.65 -17.19
CA GLU A 282 -5.71 -22.67 -17.69
C GLU A 282 -4.98 -23.67 -18.60
N SER A 283 -5.46 -24.91 -18.65
CA SER A 283 -4.99 -25.89 -19.62
C SER A 283 -5.93 -25.98 -20.82
N ALA A 284 -5.39 -25.98 -22.02
CA ALA A 284 -6.14 -26.27 -23.23
C ALA A 284 -6.31 -27.79 -23.47
N ALA A 285 -5.56 -28.61 -22.73
CA ALA A 285 -5.49 -30.07 -22.96
C ALA A 285 -6.78 -30.78 -22.66
N PRO A 286 -7.26 -31.66 -23.55
CA PRO A 286 -8.28 -32.63 -23.21
C PRO A 286 -7.75 -33.62 -22.16
N GLY A 287 -8.64 -34.16 -21.30
CA GLY A 287 -8.28 -34.85 -20.05
C GLY A 287 -7.29 -36.04 -20.15
N LYS A 288 -6.91 -36.47 -21.35
CA LYS A 288 -5.87 -37.49 -21.57
C LYS A 288 -4.45 -36.93 -21.51
N PHE A 289 -4.28 -35.61 -21.66
CA PHE A 289 -2.99 -34.92 -21.76
C PHE A 289 -2.92 -33.82 -20.71
N ALA A 290 -3.20 -34.18 -19.46
CA ALA A 290 -3.17 -33.28 -18.34
C ALA A 290 -1.84 -32.56 -18.26
N LEU A 291 -1.88 -31.24 -18.02
CA LEU A 291 -0.74 -30.37 -17.92
C LEU A 291 -0.09 -30.49 -16.54
N SER A 292 1.21 -30.72 -16.53
CA SER A 292 2.04 -30.63 -15.32
C SER A 292 3.28 -29.79 -15.59
N GLY A 293 3.68 -28.97 -14.62
CA GLY A 293 4.82 -28.08 -14.77
C GLY A 293 4.95 -27.11 -13.60
N THR A 294 5.87 -26.18 -13.75
CA THR A 294 6.09 -25.11 -12.79
C THR A 294 6.04 -23.77 -13.48
N LEU A 295 5.33 -22.81 -12.89
CA LEU A 295 5.25 -21.44 -13.35
C LEU A 295 5.81 -20.52 -12.24
N ARG A 296 6.94 -19.86 -12.51
CA ARG A 296 7.63 -19.02 -11.55
C ARG A 296 7.57 -17.56 -11.98
N PRO A 297 7.07 -16.63 -11.14
CA PRO A 297 7.20 -15.20 -11.39
C PRO A 297 8.68 -14.77 -11.27
N THR A 298 9.12 -13.91 -12.18
CA THR A 298 10.47 -13.34 -12.20
C THR A 298 10.47 -11.83 -12.21
N LEU A 299 9.35 -11.20 -12.58
CA LEU A 299 9.13 -9.77 -12.52
C LEU A 299 7.64 -9.46 -12.45
N LEU A 300 7.26 -8.49 -11.63
CA LEU A 300 6.05 -7.69 -11.78
C LEU A 300 6.45 -6.23 -11.70
N HIS A 301 6.20 -5.49 -12.76
CA HIS A 301 6.47 -4.05 -12.84
C HIS A 301 5.21 -3.32 -13.29
N ILE A 302 4.78 -2.31 -12.50
CA ILE A 302 3.65 -1.43 -12.82
C ILE A 302 4.15 0.00 -12.70
N TRP A 303 4.06 0.77 -13.80
CA TRP A 303 4.63 2.10 -13.89
C TRP A 303 3.87 3.01 -14.85
N GLY A 304 4.27 4.27 -14.89
CA GLY A 304 3.74 5.28 -15.80
C GLY A 304 2.63 6.12 -15.20
N PRO A 305 2.18 7.14 -15.93
CA PRO A 305 1.18 8.07 -15.44
C PRO A 305 -0.19 7.41 -15.31
N ALA A 306 -0.89 7.72 -14.23
CA ALA A 306 -2.24 7.26 -13.96
C ALA A 306 -3.29 8.27 -14.43
N ARG A 307 -4.43 7.74 -14.92
CA ARG A 307 -5.61 8.55 -15.22
C ARG A 307 -6.87 7.82 -14.81
N TYR A 308 -7.60 8.36 -13.84
CA TYR A 308 -8.78 7.71 -13.29
C TYR A 308 -9.75 8.70 -12.67
N THR A 309 -11.01 8.28 -12.49
CA THR A 309 -12.06 9.06 -11.84
C THR A 309 -12.64 8.27 -10.68
N LEU A 310 -12.55 8.82 -9.48
CA LEU A 310 -13.27 8.34 -8.30
C LEU A 310 -14.66 8.94 -8.31
N ARG A 311 -15.69 8.07 -8.26
CA ARG A 311 -17.10 8.47 -8.28
C ARG A 311 -17.75 8.18 -6.93
N PRO A 312 -18.03 9.18 -6.10
CA PRO A 312 -18.63 8.98 -4.76
C PRO A 312 -19.90 8.13 -4.78
N ALA A 313 -20.68 8.20 -5.85
CA ALA A 313 -21.89 7.37 -6.03
C ALA A 313 -21.60 5.85 -6.06
N LEU A 314 -20.36 5.44 -6.36
CA LEU A 314 -19.93 4.04 -6.40
C LEU A 314 -19.10 3.65 -5.17
N LEU A 315 -18.51 4.63 -4.47
CA LEU A 315 -17.67 4.37 -3.31
C LEU A 315 -18.46 3.75 -2.16
N LYS A 316 -17.72 3.21 -1.21
CA LYS A 316 -18.29 2.56 -0.02
C LYS A 316 -17.72 3.17 1.25
N LYS A 317 -18.56 3.25 2.27
CA LYS A 317 -18.11 3.51 3.63
C LYS A 317 -17.96 2.18 4.35
N GLU A 318 -16.77 1.88 4.84
CA GLU A 318 -16.44 0.66 5.53
C GLU A 318 -15.76 1.00 6.86
N PHE A 319 -16.27 0.45 7.97
CA PHE A 319 -15.73 0.68 9.32
C PHE A 319 -15.49 2.16 9.65
N GLY A 320 -16.41 3.04 9.25
CA GLY A 320 -16.33 4.48 9.51
C GLY A 320 -15.47 5.29 8.53
N SER A 321 -14.81 4.65 7.56
CA SER A 321 -13.96 5.31 6.56
C SER A 321 -14.57 5.21 5.16
N VAL A 322 -14.50 6.29 4.39
CA VAL A 322 -14.88 6.26 2.97
C VAL A 322 -13.67 5.86 2.14
N ILE A 323 -13.71 4.65 1.59
CA ILE A 323 -12.63 4.15 0.74
C ILE A 323 -12.67 4.79 -0.66
N PRO A 324 -11.52 5.13 -1.30
CA PRO A 324 -10.12 4.88 -0.90
C PRO A 324 -9.46 6.10 -0.22
N PHE A 325 -10.20 6.92 0.49
CA PHE A 325 -9.64 8.08 1.18
C PHE A 325 -9.17 7.70 2.58
N SER A 326 -7.94 8.05 2.90
CA SER A 326 -7.46 8.15 4.28
C SER A 326 -7.72 9.57 4.78
N HIS A 327 -8.32 9.71 5.95
CA HIS A 327 -8.73 11.03 6.44
C HIS A 327 -8.26 11.31 7.86
N ASN A 328 -8.06 12.61 8.12
CA ASN A 328 -7.71 13.19 9.40
C ASN A 328 -8.81 14.18 9.79
N HIS A 329 -9.40 13.99 10.96
CA HIS A 329 -10.50 14.77 11.51
C HIS A 329 -11.73 14.89 10.56
N GLY A 330 -12.72 15.64 11.01
CA GLY A 330 -13.99 15.83 10.29
C GLY A 330 -14.88 14.58 10.27
N ALA A 331 -16.16 14.78 10.03
CA ALA A 331 -17.10 13.70 9.77
C ALA A 331 -17.26 13.55 8.25
N TRP A 332 -16.66 12.48 7.72
CA TRP A 332 -16.73 12.12 6.31
C TRP A 332 -17.78 11.04 6.10
N ASP A 333 -18.66 11.23 5.12
CA ASP A 333 -19.73 10.29 4.80
C ASP A 333 -20.05 10.25 3.30
N LEU A 334 -20.97 9.37 2.90
CA LEU A 334 -21.54 9.28 1.56
C LEU A 334 -23.05 9.55 1.66
N GLU A 335 -23.50 10.65 1.08
CA GLU A 335 -24.91 11.03 1.04
C GLU A 335 -25.30 11.44 -0.38
N GLY A 336 -26.41 10.92 -0.90
CA GLY A 336 -26.92 11.30 -2.21
C GLY A 336 -25.94 11.12 -3.38
N GLY A 337 -25.04 10.14 -3.29
CA GLY A 337 -24.01 9.90 -4.30
C GLY A 337 -22.83 10.89 -4.26
N ARG A 338 -22.67 11.60 -3.17
CA ARG A 338 -21.56 12.54 -2.93
C ARG A 338 -20.78 12.17 -1.69
N LEU A 339 -19.50 12.50 -1.69
CA LEU A 339 -18.68 12.50 -0.47
C LEU A 339 -19.02 13.79 0.30
N THR A 340 -19.42 13.66 1.55
CA THR A 340 -19.81 14.81 2.40
C THR A 340 -18.82 15.00 3.53
N LEU A 341 -18.59 16.24 3.90
CA LEU A 341 -17.73 16.63 5.01
C LEU A 341 -18.47 17.59 5.94
N LEU A 342 -18.48 17.27 7.23
CA LEU A 342 -18.72 18.24 8.30
C LEU A 342 -17.40 18.48 9.03
N CYS A 343 -16.90 19.71 8.97
CA CYS A 343 -15.66 20.16 9.58
C CYS A 343 -15.95 21.09 10.76
N GLU A 344 -15.35 20.81 11.93
CA GLU A 344 -15.41 21.70 13.09
C GLU A 344 -14.26 22.69 13.12
N LYS A 345 -13.04 22.25 12.84
CA LYS A 345 -11.83 23.07 12.89
C LYS A 345 -10.91 22.82 11.70
N GLU A 346 -10.58 21.57 11.47
CA GLU A 346 -9.77 21.11 10.34
C GLU A 346 -10.20 19.72 9.92
N ALA A 347 -10.13 19.42 8.64
CA ALA A 347 -10.42 18.13 8.08
C ALA A 347 -9.66 17.95 6.76
N GLN A 348 -9.12 16.75 6.54
CA GLN A 348 -8.37 16.39 5.35
C GLN A 348 -8.71 14.96 4.96
N ALA A 349 -8.81 14.71 3.66
CA ALA A 349 -8.96 13.36 3.11
C ALA A 349 -8.07 13.22 1.88
N PHE A 350 -7.20 12.20 1.87
CA PHE A 350 -6.20 12.01 0.84
C PHE A 350 -6.35 10.66 0.16
N THR A 351 -6.01 10.64 -1.14
CA THR A 351 -6.00 9.45 -2.00
C THR A 351 -4.95 9.62 -3.10
N GLY A 352 -4.70 8.56 -3.86
CA GLY A 352 -3.76 8.59 -4.97
C GLY A 352 -2.35 8.14 -4.59
N ASN A 353 -1.47 8.20 -5.58
CA ASN A 353 -0.06 7.84 -5.44
C ASN A 353 0.67 8.87 -4.56
N TYR A 354 1.37 8.40 -3.53
CA TYR A 354 2.17 9.27 -2.64
C TYR A 354 3.31 10.00 -3.36
N PHE A 355 3.84 9.41 -4.43
CA PHE A 355 4.97 9.96 -5.18
C PHE A 355 4.56 10.72 -6.45
N MET A 356 3.27 11.03 -6.60
CA MET A 356 2.74 11.79 -7.74
C MET A 356 3.35 13.19 -7.81
N ARG A 357 4.01 13.50 -8.95
CA ARG A 357 4.78 14.74 -9.13
C ARG A 357 4.03 15.78 -9.95
N ASN A 358 3.86 15.49 -11.23
CA ASN A 358 3.12 16.36 -12.16
C ASN A 358 1.72 15.78 -12.34
N CYS A 359 0.72 16.56 -12.00
CA CYS A 359 -0.65 16.07 -12.03
C CYS A 359 -1.65 17.22 -12.14
N GLN A 360 -2.81 16.88 -12.67
CA GLN A 360 -4.01 17.70 -12.66
C GLN A 360 -5.11 16.97 -11.93
N LEU A 361 -5.75 17.69 -11.04
CA LEU A 361 -6.95 17.25 -10.33
C LEU A 361 -8.14 18.07 -10.85
N THR A 362 -9.25 17.38 -11.17
CA THR A 362 -10.55 18.00 -11.44
C THR A 362 -11.54 17.50 -10.39
N ALA A 363 -12.17 18.41 -9.68
CA ALA A 363 -13.11 18.10 -8.62
C ALA A 363 -14.39 18.96 -8.72
N HIS A 364 -15.54 18.36 -8.37
CA HIS A 364 -16.81 19.04 -8.24
C HIS A 364 -17.09 19.28 -6.77
N ILE A 365 -17.27 20.54 -6.36
CA ILE A 365 -17.44 20.93 -4.96
C ILE A 365 -18.69 21.79 -4.79
N THR A 366 -19.53 21.46 -3.83
CA THR A 366 -20.67 22.28 -3.40
C THR A 366 -20.46 22.72 -1.95
N PRO A 367 -20.09 23.98 -1.69
CA PRO A 367 -20.00 24.49 -0.33
C PRO A 367 -21.43 24.60 0.25
N ARG A 368 -21.67 24.00 1.41
CA ARG A 368 -22.98 24.01 2.08
C ARG A 368 -23.03 24.99 3.23
N ASN A 369 -21.91 25.19 3.89
CA ASN A 369 -21.76 26.15 4.99
C ASN A 369 -20.28 26.46 5.19
N GLY A 370 -19.96 27.62 5.77
CA GLY A 370 -18.61 28.04 6.10
C GLY A 370 -17.97 28.94 5.05
N THR A 371 -16.64 29.06 5.13
CA THR A 371 -15.87 30.03 4.35
C THR A 371 -14.81 29.38 3.47
N GLN A 372 -14.76 28.06 3.41
CA GLN A 372 -13.76 27.31 2.63
C GLN A 372 -14.32 26.02 2.08
N ALA A 373 -13.83 25.61 0.91
CA ALA A 373 -13.91 24.26 0.39
C ALA A 373 -12.74 24.07 -0.57
N LEU A 374 -11.79 23.21 -0.23
CA LEU A 374 -10.49 23.12 -0.87
C LEU A 374 -10.22 21.74 -1.43
N VAL A 375 -9.47 21.69 -2.52
CA VAL A 375 -8.77 20.51 -3.02
C VAL A 375 -7.33 20.51 -2.56
N ALA A 376 -6.71 19.35 -2.50
CA ALA A 376 -5.32 19.16 -2.12
C ALA A 376 -4.52 18.49 -3.23
N LEU A 377 -3.28 18.92 -3.42
CA LEU A 377 -2.25 18.24 -4.22
C LEU A 377 -0.93 18.18 -3.46
N ARG A 378 -0.11 17.20 -3.84
CA ARG A 378 1.19 16.92 -3.22
C ARG A 378 1.13 16.88 -1.69
N ALA A 379 0.04 16.28 -1.17
CA ALA A 379 -0.11 16.05 0.25
C ALA A 379 0.80 14.90 0.71
N GLN A 380 1.73 15.20 1.63
CA GLN A 380 2.67 14.26 2.23
C GLN A 380 2.26 13.93 3.68
N GLY A 381 0.97 14.00 3.99
CA GLY A 381 0.38 13.83 5.31
C GLY A 381 -0.34 15.08 5.77
N ALA A 382 -0.82 15.10 7.02
CA ALA A 382 -1.67 16.18 7.55
C ALA A 382 -0.97 17.54 7.66
N ARG A 383 0.36 17.57 7.70
CA ARG A 383 1.14 18.80 7.96
C ARG A 383 1.89 19.33 6.74
N ARG A 384 1.74 18.71 5.57
CA ARG A 384 2.46 19.10 4.35
C ARG A 384 1.57 18.88 3.13
N GLY A 385 1.29 19.92 2.35
CA GLY A 385 0.47 19.83 1.14
C GLY A 385 0.17 21.19 0.54
N TYR A 386 -0.20 21.22 -0.75
CA TYR A 386 -0.81 22.38 -1.39
C TYR A 386 -2.32 22.27 -1.32
N TYR A 387 -2.98 23.38 -1.02
CA TYR A 387 -4.43 23.48 -0.89
C TYR A 387 -4.92 24.64 -1.74
N ALA A 388 -5.97 24.41 -2.53
CA ALA A 388 -6.51 25.45 -3.40
C ALA A 388 -8.03 25.31 -3.54
N GLY A 389 -8.72 26.43 -3.74
CA GLY A 389 -10.16 26.43 -3.97
C GLY A 389 -10.88 27.66 -3.43
N LEU A 390 -12.12 27.46 -2.99
CA LEU A 390 -12.99 28.50 -2.45
C LEU A 390 -12.46 28.94 -1.07
N TYR A 391 -12.22 30.23 -0.89
CA TYR A 391 -11.53 30.74 0.29
C TYR A 391 -12.10 32.11 0.74
N GLY A 392 -12.46 32.23 2.01
CA GLY A 392 -13.00 33.46 2.57
C GLY A 392 -14.26 33.97 1.84
N ALA A 393 -14.71 35.14 2.13
CA ALA A 393 -15.83 35.75 1.41
C ALA A 393 -15.37 36.28 0.05
N GLY A 394 -15.92 35.70 -1.04
CA GLY A 394 -15.72 36.21 -2.40
C GLY A 394 -14.29 36.05 -2.94
N ARG A 395 -13.57 34.98 -2.60
CA ARG A 395 -12.19 34.73 -3.08
C ARG A 395 -11.95 33.26 -3.41
N ALA A 396 -10.95 33.02 -4.24
CA ALA A 396 -10.25 31.75 -4.39
C ALA A 396 -8.79 31.93 -4.03
N ALA A 397 -8.14 30.89 -3.53
CA ALA A 397 -6.76 30.95 -3.08
C ALA A 397 -5.98 29.67 -3.42
N ILE A 398 -4.65 29.81 -3.49
CA ILE A 398 -3.66 28.72 -3.44
C ILE A 398 -2.81 28.93 -2.19
N MET A 399 -2.64 27.87 -1.40
CA MET A 399 -1.93 27.89 -0.14
C MET A 399 -0.98 26.70 -0.05
N VAL A 400 0.07 26.81 0.74
CA VAL A 400 0.95 25.71 1.15
C VAL A 400 0.88 25.53 2.65
N MET A 401 0.74 24.30 3.10
CA MET A 401 1.05 23.91 4.48
C MET A 401 2.41 23.23 4.49
N HIS A 402 3.33 23.76 5.26
CA HIS A 402 4.66 23.20 5.44
C HIS A 402 4.94 23.08 6.94
N GLU A 403 5.17 21.84 7.40
CA GLU A 403 5.37 21.47 8.80
C GLU A 403 4.27 21.95 9.78
N GLY A 404 3.05 22.07 9.25
CA GLY A 404 1.86 22.49 10.00
C GLY A 404 1.60 23.99 10.01
N GLU A 405 2.43 24.77 9.34
CA GLU A 405 2.22 26.21 9.14
C GLU A 405 1.60 26.47 7.76
N MET A 406 0.45 27.16 7.76
CA MET A 406 -0.27 27.53 6.53
C MET A 406 0.20 28.88 6.02
N ARG A 407 0.61 28.94 4.75
CA ARG A 407 1.01 30.17 4.07
C ARG A 407 0.20 30.36 2.79
N LEU A 408 -0.39 31.56 2.63
CA LEU A 408 -1.06 31.96 1.41
C LEU A 408 -0.01 32.24 0.31
N LEU A 409 -0.14 31.60 -0.84
CA LEU A 409 0.73 31.81 -2.00
C LEU A 409 0.13 32.83 -2.97
N ALA A 410 -1.14 32.64 -3.31
CA ALA A 410 -1.88 33.54 -4.19
C ALA A 410 -3.37 33.56 -3.86
N GLN A 411 -4.06 34.63 -4.23
CA GLN A 411 -5.53 34.74 -4.13
C GLN A 411 -6.08 35.62 -5.23
N MET A 412 -7.35 35.40 -5.61
CA MET A 412 -8.07 36.21 -6.59
C MET A 412 -9.53 36.44 -6.13
N PRO A 413 -10.18 37.54 -6.58
CA PRO A 413 -11.62 37.74 -6.39
C PRO A 413 -12.42 36.66 -7.14
N LEU A 414 -13.33 36.03 -6.43
CA LEU A 414 -14.27 35.03 -6.94
C LEU A 414 -15.56 35.09 -6.12
N ASP A 415 -16.63 35.64 -6.68
CA ASP A 415 -17.92 35.76 -5.99
C ASP A 415 -18.65 34.40 -5.94
N TRP A 416 -18.18 33.54 -5.05
CA TRP A 416 -18.79 32.24 -4.84
C TRP A 416 -19.91 32.30 -3.78
N VAL A 417 -20.89 31.42 -3.93
CA VAL A 417 -22.09 31.35 -3.05
C VAL A 417 -22.30 29.90 -2.58
N LEU A 418 -22.96 29.75 -1.45
CA LEU A 418 -23.35 28.44 -0.92
C LEU A 418 -24.36 27.75 -1.85
N ASP A 419 -24.46 26.44 -1.76
CA ASP A 419 -25.36 25.55 -2.47
C ASP A 419 -25.25 25.57 -4.01
N ARG A 420 -24.20 26.19 -4.54
CA ARG A 420 -23.81 26.13 -5.96
C ARG A 420 -22.63 25.19 -6.12
N GLU A 421 -22.71 24.30 -7.12
CA GLU A 421 -21.58 23.45 -7.49
C GLU A 421 -20.53 24.24 -8.30
N TYR A 422 -19.27 24.02 -7.97
CA TYR A 422 -18.10 24.57 -8.64
C TYR A 422 -17.22 23.44 -9.14
N THR A 423 -16.73 23.57 -10.37
CA THR A 423 -15.68 22.70 -10.90
C THR A 423 -14.34 23.38 -10.70
N LEU A 424 -13.47 22.71 -9.94
CA LEU A 424 -12.10 23.16 -9.68
C LEU A 424 -11.12 22.30 -10.48
N HIS A 425 -10.22 22.97 -11.20
CA HIS A 425 -9.07 22.34 -11.83
C HIS A 425 -7.82 22.85 -11.13
N LEU A 426 -7.10 21.97 -10.46
CA LEU A 426 -5.82 22.28 -9.84
C LEU A 426 -4.73 21.48 -10.52
N ARG A 427 -3.73 22.18 -11.10
CA ARG A 427 -2.58 21.58 -11.77
C ARG A 427 -1.31 21.93 -11.01
N ALA A 428 -0.45 20.93 -10.85
CA ALA A 428 0.92 21.09 -10.36
C ALA A 428 1.89 20.57 -11.43
N GLN A 429 2.81 21.43 -11.89
CA GLN A 429 3.85 21.09 -12.88
C GLN A 429 5.16 21.76 -12.48
N GLY A 430 6.18 20.96 -12.16
CA GLY A 430 7.39 21.51 -11.56
C GLY A 430 7.06 22.26 -10.25
N ASP A 431 7.43 23.53 -10.17
CA ASP A 431 7.12 24.44 -9.06
C ASP A 431 5.87 25.32 -9.30
N ARG A 432 5.26 25.21 -10.49
CA ARG A 432 4.07 25.99 -10.87
C ARG A 432 2.79 25.30 -10.42
N LEU A 433 1.92 26.06 -9.79
CA LEU A 433 0.58 25.68 -9.37
C LEU A 433 -0.45 26.55 -10.08
N THR A 434 -1.46 25.94 -10.68
CA THR A 434 -2.51 26.65 -11.41
C THR A 434 -3.87 26.16 -10.94
N LEU A 435 -4.69 27.07 -10.42
CA LEU A 435 -6.09 26.82 -10.06
C LEU A 435 -7.00 27.50 -11.06
N THR A 436 -7.89 26.75 -11.69
CA THR A 436 -8.98 27.31 -12.50
C THR A 436 -10.34 26.97 -11.89
N VAL A 437 -11.18 27.97 -11.72
CA VAL A 437 -12.56 27.86 -11.24
C VAL A 437 -13.43 28.91 -11.88
N ASP A 438 -14.61 28.55 -12.38
CA ASP A 438 -15.55 29.44 -13.10
C ASP A 438 -14.87 30.25 -14.24
N GLY A 439 -13.94 29.63 -14.99
CA GLY A 439 -13.21 30.28 -16.08
C GLY A 439 -12.17 31.30 -15.64
N LYS A 440 -11.95 31.50 -14.34
CA LYS A 440 -10.89 32.36 -13.79
C LYS A 440 -9.72 31.49 -13.38
N THR A 441 -8.51 31.95 -13.71
CA THR A 441 -7.27 31.24 -13.42
C THR A 441 -6.41 32.02 -12.43
N LEU A 442 -5.87 31.32 -11.43
CA LEU A 442 -4.94 31.81 -10.44
C LEU A 442 -3.66 30.98 -10.49
N GLU A 443 -2.52 31.63 -10.46
CA GLU A 443 -1.23 30.98 -10.51
C GLU A 443 -0.39 31.30 -9.27
N ALA A 444 0.43 30.33 -8.86
CA ALA A 444 1.45 30.50 -7.84
C ALA A 444 2.69 29.67 -8.21
N THR A 445 3.84 30.07 -7.68
CA THR A 445 5.10 29.34 -7.79
C THR A 445 5.60 28.99 -6.40
N ASP A 446 5.79 27.69 -6.12
CA ASP A 446 6.37 27.21 -4.87
C ASP A 446 6.94 25.78 -5.08
N GLY A 447 8.23 25.62 -4.80
CA GLY A 447 8.96 24.35 -4.98
C GLY A 447 9.16 23.57 -3.68
N SER A 448 8.51 23.94 -2.57
CA SER A 448 8.74 23.31 -1.26
C SER A 448 8.27 21.87 -1.17
N LEU A 449 7.29 21.47 -2.00
CA LEU A 449 6.75 20.11 -2.07
C LEU A 449 6.78 19.62 -3.52
N ALA A 450 7.62 18.60 -3.79
CA ALA A 450 7.83 18.09 -5.15
C ALA A 450 6.86 16.98 -5.55
N TYR A 451 6.21 16.31 -4.59
CA TYR A 451 5.33 15.16 -4.80
C TYR A 451 4.32 15.00 -3.65
N GLY A 452 3.33 14.16 -3.81
CA GLY A 452 2.37 13.76 -2.79
C GLY A 452 1.01 13.40 -3.37
N MET A 453 0.09 13.02 -2.48
CA MET A 453 -1.26 12.60 -2.80
C MET A 453 -2.18 13.77 -3.18
N ALA A 454 -3.35 13.42 -3.71
CA ALA A 454 -4.45 14.34 -3.98
C ALA A 454 -5.58 14.20 -2.94
N GLY A 455 -6.52 15.13 -2.90
CA GLY A 455 -7.68 15.00 -2.04
C GLY A 455 -8.43 16.29 -1.76
N TYR A 456 -9.03 16.35 -0.57
CA TYR A 456 -9.88 17.45 -0.11
C TYR A 456 -9.46 17.94 1.27
N ALA A 457 -9.75 19.22 1.57
CA ALA A 457 -9.47 19.78 2.88
C ALA A 457 -10.41 20.95 3.24
N MET A 458 -10.60 21.16 4.53
CA MET A 458 -11.12 22.39 5.14
C MET A 458 -10.34 22.71 6.42
N PHE A 459 -10.01 23.97 6.63
CA PHE A 459 -9.31 24.48 7.82
C PHE A 459 -10.13 25.53 8.56
N ALA A 460 -11.44 25.46 8.44
CA ALA A 460 -12.41 26.28 9.15
C ALA A 460 -13.72 25.50 9.30
N MET A 461 -14.52 25.88 10.29
CA MET A 461 -15.85 25.30 10.48
C MET A 461 -16.68 25.43 9.20
N GLY A 462 -17.31 24.33 8.79
CA GLY A 462 -18.18 24.32 7.62
C GLY A 462 -18.63 22.95 7.19
N ARG A 463 -19.41 22.93 6.10
CA ARG A 463 -19.89 21.73 5.42
C ARG A 463 -19.67 21.89 3.91
N ALA A 464 -19.22 20.83 3.26
CA ALA A 464 -19.10 20.78 1.81
C ALA A 464 -19.45 19.36 1.30
N ASP A 465 -19.99 19.30 0.08
CA ASP A 465 -20.23 18.05 -0.63
C ASP A 465 -19.32 18.01 -1.86
N PHE A 466 -18.73 16.85 -2.11
CA PHE A 466 -17.77 16.61 -3.20
C PHE A 466 -18.36 15.58 -4.16
N GLY A 467 -18.32 15.90 -5.45
CA GLY A 467 -18.69 15.01 -6.54
C GLY A 467 -17.50 14.20 -7.04
N ASP A 468 -17.49 13.93 -8.34
CA ASP A 468 -16.43 13.16 -8.98
C ASP A 468 -15.07 13.84 -8.82
N LEU A 469 -14.04 13.02 -8.59
CA LEU A 469 -12.65 13.42 -8.50
C LEU A 469 -11.87 12.72 -9.61
N THR A 470 -11.44 13.48 -10.62
CA THR A 470 -10.57 12.98 -11.68
C THR A 470 -9.13 13.38 -11.39
N ILE A 471 -8.22 12.43 -11.44
CA ILE A 471 -6.79 12.63 -11.32
C ILE A 471 -6.13 12.20 -12.62
N HIS A 472 -5.27 13.06 -13.15
CA HIS A 472 -4.47 12.82 -14.35
C HIS A 472 -3.01 13.15 -14.04
N GLU A 473 -2.17 12.13 -13.95
CA GLU A 473 -0.73 12.26 -13.88
C GLU A 473 -0.19 12.46 -15.32
N PHE A 474 0.88 13.20 -15.45
CA PHE A 474 1.53 13.41 -16.75
C PHE A 474 3.05 13.50 -16.58
N THR A 475 3.78 13.19 -17.66
CA THR A 475 5.23 13.35 -17.72
C THR A 475 5.59 14.81 -18.01
N SER A 476 6.84 15.21 -17.75
CA SER A 476 7.31 16.58 -18.00
C SER A 476 7.21 17.00 -19.49
N ASP A 477 7.15 16.02 -20.39
CA ASP A 477 7.17 16.21 -21.84
C ASP A 477 5.77 16.27 -22.48
N GLU A 478 4.71 15.99 -21.71
CA GLU A 478 3.32 16.19 -22.15
C GLU A 478 2.95 17.67 -21.98
N GLU A 479 3.27 18.47 -23.00
CA GLU A 479 2.69 19.80 -23.17
C GLU A 479 1.23 19.66 -23.64
N GLU A 480 0.36 20.61 -23.25
CA GLU A 480 -1.10 20.68 -23.46
C GLU A 480 -1.62 20.23 -24.82
#